data_0a7e7a67d44339453df75c1d908963bc
#
_entry.id   0a7e7a67d44339453df75c1d908963bc
#
_cell.length_a   1.000
_cell.length_b   1.000
_cell.length_c   1.000
_cell.angle_alpha   90.00
_cell.angle_beta   90.00
_cell.angle_gamma   90.00
#
_symmetry.space_group_name_H-M   'P 1'
#
loop_
_entity.id
_entity.type
_entity.pdbx_description
1 polymer ?
#
loop_
_entity_poly.entity_id
_entity_poly.type
_entity_poly.pdbx_seq_one_letter_code
_entity_poly.pdbx_strand_id
1 'polypeptide(L)'
;MMKKLTLAMSVFLMICSTQAIAESVKISTLNWGYYVGETLTDNGPHAVIVREAFKEVGKNVEFSFYPWKRAHNNALTKKTLLISASDTKERREIFFYSKPYDNAASYLIGLKKNTFKFNGNVESLKNYSIGVLSGHYLVKMLQDAGVNDVIEVSNDIQNIKMLFADRFDFIALSKKPATAIINNEPSINGTVEQVVFYNPPLRDNPVHLIAHKDMPKSKEIISAFNKGLQIIKNNGTYDLIIKKYDLF
;
A
#
# COMPACT_ATOMS: atom_id res chain seq x y z
N MET A 1 -65.50 -54.44 -1.28
CA MET A 1 -64.98 -53.23 -1.95
C MET A 1 -63.87 -52.64 -1.06
N MET A 2 -62.60 -52.92 -1.35
CA MET A 2 -61.44 -52.41 -0.58
C MET A 2 -60.84 -51.23 -1.30
N LYS A 3 -60.89 -50.04 -0.71
CA LYS A 3 -60.20 -48.83 -1.23
C LYS A 3 -58.74 -48.91 -0.87
N LYS A 4 -57.85 -48.95 -1.85
CA LYS A 4 -56.41 -48.84 -1.69
C LYS A 4 -56.05 -47.37 -1.42
N LEU A 5 -55.47 -47.10 -0.27
CA LEU A 5 -54.94 -45.82 0.11
C LEU A 5 -53.48 -45.77 -0.31
N THR A 6 -53.17 -45.00 -1.34
CA THR A 6 -51.79 -44.74 -1.82
C THR A 6 -51.18 -43.61 -0.99
N LEU A 7 -50.18 -43.95 -0.17
CA LEU A 7 -49.42 -43.00 0.64
C LEU A 7 -48.29 -42.42 -0.25
N ALA A 8 -48.43 -41.18 -0.70
CA ALA A 8 -47.37 -40.46 -1.41
C ALA A 8 -46.38 -39.93 -0.37
N MET A 9 -45.20 -40.55 -0.30
CA MET A 9 -44.08 -40.13 0.55
C MET A 9 -43.27 -39.05 -0.22
N SER A 10 -43.56 -37.77 0.09
CA SER A 10 -42.76 -36.62 -0.43
C SER A 10 -41.41 -36.61 0.27
N VAL A 11 -40.37 -37.03 -0.42
CA VAL A 11 -38.99 -36.84 0.03
C VAL A 11 -38.62 -35.41 -0.17
N PHE A 12 -38.64 -34.62 0.91
CA PHE A 12 -38.15 -33.24 0.94
C PHE A 12 -36.63 -33.29 1.04
N LEU A 13 -35.93 -33.19 -0.11
CA LEU A 13 -34.49 -33.03 -0.14
C LEU A 13 -34.16 -31.66 0.48
N MET A 14 -33.76 -31.62 1.74
CA MET A 14 -33.07 -30.47 2.33
C MET A 14 -31.69 -30.34 1.69
N ILE A 15 -31.58 -29.47 0.70
CA ILE A 15 -30.28 -29.03 0.20
C ILE A 15 -29.68 -28.15 1.31
N CYS A 16 -28.91 -28.77 2.21
CA CYS A 16 -28.02 -28.08 3.11
C CYS A 16 -26.93 -27.39 2.27
N SER A 17 -27.18 -26.16 1.83
CA SER A 17 -26.14 -25.31 1.29
C SER A 17 -25.16 -25.03 2.42
N THR A 18 -24.08 -25.82 2.53
CA THR A 18 -22.92 -25.46 3.32
C THR A 18 -22.38 -24.17 2.71
N GLN A 19 -22.71 -23.04 3.30
CA GLN A 19 -21.99 -21.81 3.03
C GLN A 19 -20.54 -22.08 3.46
N ALA A 20 -19.69 -22.41 2.52
CA ALA A 20 -18.26 -22.42 2.75
C ALA A 20 -17.91 -21.00 3.22
N ILE A 21 -17.55 -20.86 4.50
CA ILE A 21 -16.99 -19.61 5.01
C ILE A 21 -15.75 -19.37 4.15
N ALA A 22 -15.84 -18.38 3.26
CA ALA A 22 -14.72 -18.02 2.39
C ALA A 22 -13.57 -17.61 3.31
N GLU A 23 -12.48 -18.37 3.27
CA GLU A 23 -11.28 -18.06 4.05
C GLU A 23 -10.82 -16.65 3.70
N SER A 24 -10.79 -15.77 4.71
CA SER A 24 -10.38 -14.38 4.53
C SER A 24 -8.90 -14.29 4.17
N VAL A 25 -8.59 -13.50 3.16
CA VAL A 25 -7.22 -13.17 2.78
C VAL A 25 -6.65 -12.18 3.80
N LYS A 26 -5.68 -12.59 4.60
CA LYS A 26 -5.04 -11.76 5.61
C LYS A 26 -3.95 -10.89 4.99
N ILE A 27 -4.04 -9.59 5.18
CA ILE A 27 -3.13 -8.61 4.60
C ILE A 27 -2.58 -7.69 5.69
N SER A 28 -1.26 -7.60 5.76
CA SER A 28 -0.59 -6.56 6.54
C SER A 28 -0.36 -5.32 5.69
N THR A 29 -0.43 -4.15 6.32
CA THR A 29 -0.07 -2.88 5.70
C THR A 29 0.38 -1.88 6.77
N LEU A 30 0.67 -0.65 6.36
CA LEU A 30 1.06 0.45 7.24
C LEU A 30 -0.02 1.54 7.25
N ASN A 31 0.08 2.50 8.17
CA ASN A 31 -0.61 3.78 8.07
C ASN A 31 0.22 4.69 7.15
N TRP A 32 -0.20 4.80 5.89
CA TRP A 32 0.50 5.59 4.87
C TRP A 32 -0.35 6.77 4.40
N GLY A 33 -0.68 7.61 5.37
CA GLY A 33 -1.37 8.87 5.16
C GLY A 33 -2.61 8.74 4.27
N TYR A 34 -2.53 9.28 3.07
CA TYR A 34 -3.63 9.33 2.10
C TYR A 34 -4.01 7.98 1.49
N TYR A 35 -3.02 7.09 1.26
CA TYR A 35 -3.23 5.88 0.45
C TYR A 35 -3.90 4.73 1.20
N VAL A 36 -3.47 4.48 2.42
CA VAL A 36 -3.98 3.39 3.26
C VAL A 36 -3.76 3.71 4.73
N GLY A 37 -4.75 3.42 5.59
CA GLY A 37 -4.64 3.71 7.02
C GLY A 37 -5.84 3.21 7.82
N GLU A 38 -5.59 2.82 9.06
CA GLU A 38 -6.58 2.26 9.97
C GLU A 38 -7.75 3.24 10.24
N THR A 39 -7.45 4.54 10.33
CA THR A 39 -8.41 5.60 10.64
C THR A 39 -9.00 6.28 9.41
N LEU A 40 -8.54 5.93 8.20
CA LEU A 40 -9.08 6.49 6.97
C LEU A 40 -10.44 5.86 6.63
N THR A 41 -11.30 6.63 6.00
CA THR A 41 -12.58 6.13 5.45
C THR A 41 -12.30 4.92 4.56
N ASP A 42 -12.99 3.81 4.82
CA ASP A 42 -12.82 2.54 4.11
C ASP A 42 -11.36 1.99 4.14
N ASN A 43 -10.54 2.44 5.10
CA ASN A 43 -9.09 2.22 5.20
C ASN A 43 -8.26 2.81 4.05
N GLY A 44 -8.82 3.75 3.29
CA GLY A 44 -8.17 4.44 2.20
C GLY A 44 -8.22 3.71 0.85
N PRO A 45 -7.87 4.43 -0.25
CA PRO A 45 -8.06 3.95 -1.62
C PRO A 45 -7.35 2.65 -1.96
N HIS A 46 -6.13 2.42 -1.47
CA HIS A 46 -5.43 1.15 -1.71
C HIS A 46 -6.18 -0.05 -1.11
N ALA A 47 -6.72 0.11 0.11
CA ALA A 47 -7.52 -0.94 0.74
C ALA A 47 -8.82 -1.19 -0.02
N VAL A 48 -9.47 -0.13 -0.53
CA VAL A 48 -10.69 -0.24 -1.34
C VAL A 48 -10.42 -0.97 -2.65
N ILE A 49 -9.39 -0.59 -3.40
CA ILE A 49 -9.01 -1.27 -4.65
C ILE A 49 -8.77 -2.76 -4.39
N VAL A 50 -8.01 -3.09 -3.36
CA VAL A 50 -7.67 -4.49 -3.05
C VAL A 50 -8.90 -5.28 -2.61
N ARG A 51 -9.77 -4.68 -1.79
CA ARG A 51 -11.02 -5.32 -1.34
C ARG A 51 -11.97 -5.59 -2.50
N GLU A 52 -12.21 -4.60 -3.35
CA GLU A 52 -13.10 -4.77 -4.51
C GLU A 52 -12.54 -5.78 -5.52
N ALA A 53 -11.23 -5.77 -5.77
CA ALA A 53 -10.61 -6.77 -6.63
C ALA A 53 -10.78 -8.21 -6.09
N PHE A 54 -10.58 -8.43 -4.80
CA PHE A 54 -10.80 -9.76 -4.21
C PHE A 54 -12.28 -10.16 -4.17
N LYS A 55 -13.19 -9.22 -3.94
CA LYS A 55 -14.64 -9.45 -3.94
C LYS A 55 -15.14 -9.97 -5.30
N GLU A 56 -14.62 -9.45 -6.42
CA GLU A 56 -14.95 -9.93 -7.78
C GLU A 56 -14.57 -11.40 -8.02
N VAL A 57 -13.72 -11.96 -7.18
CA VAL A 57 -13.32 -13.38 -7.24
C VAL A 57 -13.78 -14.17 -6.01
N GLY A 58 -14.80 -13.67 -5.31
CA GLY A 58 -15.47 -14.36 -4.19
C GLY A 58 -14.60 -14.50 -2.93
N LYS A 59 -13.65 -13.60 -2.70
CA LYS A 59 -12.76 -13.62 -1.51
C LYS A 59 -12.98 -12.40 -0.64
N ASN A 60 -12.99 -12.63 0.68
CA ASN A 60 -12.97 -11.58 1.68
C ASN A 60 -11.54 -11.20 2.04
N VAL A 61 -11.35 -9.97 2.57
CA VAL A 61 -10.04 -9.44 2.95
C VAL A 61 -10.10 -8.89 4.37
N GLU A 62 -9.09 -9.21 5.17
CA GLU A 62 -8.84 -8.66 6.49
C GLU A 62 -7.54 -7.87 6.50
N PHE A 63 -7.60 -6.58 6.83
CA PHE A 63 -6.42 -5.74 6.96
C PHE A 63 -5.95 -5.65 8.41
N SER A 64 -4.62 -5.69 8.59
CA SER A 64 -3.97 -5.40 9.87
C SER A 64 -2.91 -4.34 9.66
N PHE A 65 -2.91 -3.30 10.50
CA PHE A 65 -2.06 -2.13 10.38
C PHE A 65 -0.88 -2.21 11.35
N TYR A 66 0.32 -1.98 10.84
CA TYR A 66 1.56 -2.03 11.62
C TYR A 66 2.55 -0.98 11.11
N PRO A 67 3.60 -0.61 11.88
CA PRO A 67 4.76 0.05 11.30
C PRO A 67 5.31 -0.76 10.12
N TRP A 68 5.77 -0.08 9.06
CA TRP A 68 6.16 -0.71 7.79
C TRP A 68 7.07 -1.93 7.97
N LYS A 69 8.13 -1.78 8.77
CA LYS A 69 9.09 -2.87 9.02
C LYS A 69 8.41 -4.13 9.60
N ARG A 70 7.40 -3.95 10.48
CA ARG A 70 6.63 -5.07 11.04
C ARG A 70 5.67 -5.67 10.03
N ALA A 71 4.97 -4.84 9.25
CA ALA A 71 4.09 -5.32 8.17
C ALA A 71 4.87 -6.15 7.16
N HIS A 72 6.03 -5.66 6.72
CA HIS A 72 6.94 -6.38 5.82
C HIS A 72 7.45 -7.69 6.44
N ASN A 73 7.82 -7.71 7.72
CA ASN A 73 8.27 -8.91 8.41
C ASN A 73 7.15 -9.97 8.53
N ASN A 74 5.90 -9.57 8.71
CA ASN A 74 4.76 -10.50 8.69
C ASN A 74 4.63 -11.20 7.34
N ALA A 75 4.87 -10.50 6.24
CA ALA A 75 4.90 -11.09 4.91
C ALA A 75 6.12 -12.00 4.69
N LEU A 76 7.31 -11.60 5.15
CA LEU A 76 8.53 -12.42 5.12
C LEU A 76 8.36 -13.74 5.89
N THR A 77 7.68 -13.69 7.03
CA THR A 77 7.39 -14.88 7.85
C THR A 77 6.14 -15.64 7.45
N LYS A 78 5.59 -15.35 6.26
CA LYS A 78 4.44 -16.04 5.63
C LYS A 78 3.15 -15.98 6.44
N LYS A 79 3.01 -14.99 7.34
CA LYS A 79 1.80 -14.81 8.16
C LYS A 79 0.67 -14.14 7.40
N THR A 80 1.02 -13.22 6.50
CA THR A 80 0.08 -12.39 5.73
C THR A 80 0.64 -12.07 4.36
N LEU A 81 -0.23 -11.58 3.46
CA LEU A 81 0.20 -10.82 2.30
C LEU A 81 0.58 -9.38 2.72
N LEU A 82 1.15 -8.62 1.79
CA LEU A 82 1.49 -7.22 1.99
C LEU A 82 1.00 -6.39 0.81
N ILE A 83 0.34 -5.27 1.08
CA ILE A 83 -0.03 -4.29 0.05
C ILE A 83 0.83 -3.03 0.14
N SER A 84 0.69 -2.16 -0.86
CA SER A 84 1.46 -0.92 -0.99
C SER A 84 2.97 -1.16 -1.07
N ALA A 85 3.35 -2.33 -1.57
CA ALA A 85 4.74 -2.73 -1.71
C ALA A 85 5.35 -2.23 -3.02
N SER A 86 6.47 -1.54 -2.89
CA SER A 86 7.31 -1.13 -4.03
C SER A 86 8.01 -2.33 -4.65
N ASP A 87 8.21 -2.27 -5.96
CA ASP A 87 8.95 -3.27 -6.71
C ASP A 87 10.45 -3.05 -6.54
N THR A 88 11.16 -4.03 -5.95
CA THR A 88 12.62 -4.05 -5.88
C THR A 88 13.16 -5.42 -6.27
N LYS A 89 14.40 -5.44 -6.77
CA LYS A 89 15.07 -6.68 -7.18
C LYS A 89 15.14 -7.69 -6.03
N GLU A 90 15.53 -7.25 -4.85
CA GLU A 90 15.68 -8.10 -3.67
C GLU A 90 14.34 -8.73 -3.25
N ARG A 91 13.25 -7.94 -3.30
CA ARG A 91 11.92 -8.46 -2.97
C ARG A 91 11.41 -9.46 -4.01
N ARG A 92 11.74 -9.28 -5.28
CA ARG A 92 11.36 -10.22 -6.35
C ARG A 92 11.98 -11.61 -6.17
N GLU A 93 13.12 -11.71 -5.48
CA GLU A 93 13.71 -13.02 -5.15
C GLU A 93 12.83 -13.81 -4.16
N ILE A 94 12.08 -13.12 -3.28
CA ILE A 94 11.35 -13.69 -2.15
C ILE A 94 9.84 -13.77 -2.42
N PHE A 95 9.28 -12.78 -3.13
CA PHE A 95 7.84 -12.61 -3.28
C PHE A 95 7.36 -12.78 -4.72
N PHE A 96 6.15 -13.29 -4.88
CA PHE A 96 5.33 -13.06 -6.08
C PHE A 96 4.69 -11.68 -5.99
N TYR A 97 4.62 -11.01 -7.12
CA TYR A 97 4.04 -9.68 -7.29
C TYR A 97 2.76 -9.73 -8.12
N SER A 98 1.75 -8.99 -7.70
CA SER A 98 0.60 -8.70 -8.55
C SER A 98 0.99 -7.77 -9.71
N LYS A 99 0.06 -7.57 -10.68
CA LYS A 99 0.09 -6.37 -11.51
C LYS A 99 0.02 -5.14 -10.60
N PRO A 100 0.62 -3.99 -10.99
CA PRO A 100 0.49 -2.76 -10.22
C PRO A 100 -0.97 -2.31 -10.21
N TYR A 101 -1.42 -1.84 -9.05
CA TYR A 101 -2.78 -1.32 -8.91
C TYR A 101 -2.82 0.19 -8.70
N ASP A 102 -1.69 0.84 -8.45
CA ASP A 102 -1.51 2.29 -8.38
C ASP A 102 -0.04 2.66 -8.61
N ASN A 103 0.27 3.97 -8.69
CA ASN A 103 1.62 4.52 -8.72
C ASN A 103 1.77 5.61 -7.67
N ALA A 104 2.58 5.37 -6.65
CA ALA A 104 2.86 6.28 -5.54
C ALA A 104 4.29 6.84 -5.65
N ALA A 105 4.57 7.63 -6.68
CA ALA A 105 5.90 8.21 -6.91
C ALA A 105 6.46 8.88 -5.65
N SER A 106 7.74 8.65 -5.39
CA SER A 106 8.46 9.22 -4.25
C SER A 106 9.22 10.47 -4.68
N TYR A 107 9.06 11.54 -3.90
CA TYR A 107 9.67 12.84 -4.15
C TYR A 107 10.71 13.16 -3.07
N LEU A 108 11.70 13.92 -3.46
CA LEU A 108 12.48 14.70 -2.51
C LEU A 108 11.63 15.90 -2.07
N ILE A 109 11.53 16.14 -0.77
CA ILE A 109 10.75 17.24 -0.19
C ILE A 109 11.66 18.03 0.73
N GLY A 110 11.71 19.34 0.56
CA GLY A 110 12.50 20.25 1.40
C GLY A 110 11.71 21.52 1.73
N LEU A 111 12.23 22.34 2.62
CA LEU A 111 11.64 23.65 2.91
C LEU A 111 11.95 24.63 1.76
N LYS A 112 11.01 25.55 1.46
CA LYS A 112 11.16 26.57 0.40
C LYS A 112 12.36 27.50 0.61
N LYS A 113 12.82 27.66 1.84
CA LYS A 113 14.02 28.46 2.15
C LYS A 113 15.31 27.87 1.56
N ASN A 114 15.31 26.58 1.20
CA ASN A 114 16.45 25.92 0.58
C ASN A 114 16.54 26.28 -0.90
N THR A 115 17.69 26.76 -1.35
CA THR A 115 17.93 27.18 -2.74
C THR A 115 18.34 26.01 -3.65
N PHE A 116 18.30 24.77 -3.16
CA PHE A 116 18.70 23.57 -3.88
C PHE A 116 17.83 23.36 -5.14
N LYS A 117 18.47 22.87 -6.20
CA LYS A 117 17.79 22.49 -7.44
C LYS A 117 18.05 21.02 -7.73
N PHE A 118 17.00 20.21 -7.68
CA PHE A 118 17.09 18.81 -8.01
C PHE A 118 16.83 18.59 -9.50
N ASN A 119 17.70 17.83 -10.15
CA ASN A 119 17.62 17.52 -11.58
C ASN A 119 17.36 16.03 -11.85
N GLY A 120 17.04 15.25 -10.81
CA GLY A 120 16.86 13.79 -10.88
C GLY A 120 18.12 12.99 -10.58
N ASN A 121 19.31 13.63 -10.50
CA ASN A 121 20.54 12.94 -10.14
C ASN A 121 20.63 12.76 -8.62
N VAL A 122 20.41 11.54 -8.14
CA VAL A 122 20.45 11.18 -6.71
C VAL A 122 21.83 11.40 -6.10
N GLU A 123 22.90 11.27 -6.88
CA GLU A 123 24.27 11.52 -6.40
C GLU A 123 24.51 12.98 -5.97
N SER A 124 23.71 13.95 -6.48
CA SER A 124 23.76 15.34 -6.04
C SER A 124 23.36 15.54 -4.59
N LEU A 125 22.77 14.51 -3.97
CA LEU A 125 22.29 14.52 -2.59
C LEU A 125 23.34 14.05 -1.56
N LYS A 126 24.57 13.73 -1.98
CA LYS A 126 25.63 13.13 -1.14
C LYS A 126 25.94 13.90 0.16
N ASN A 127 25.81 15.22 0.12
CA ASN A 127 26.18 16.11 1.23
C ASN A 127 24.96 16.61 2.04
N TYR A 128 23.78 16.01 1.84
CA TYR A 128 22.55 16.41 2.50
C TYR A 128 22.04 15.31 3.42
N SER A 129 21.40 15.75 4.52
CA SER A 129 20.68 14.86 5.43
C SER A 129 19.29 14.58 4.90
N ILE A 130 18.93 13.30 4.80
CA ILE A 130 17.65 12.88 4.22
C ILE A 130 16.91 11.94 5.16
N GLY A 131 15.74 12.39 5.64
CA GLY A 131 14.83 11.56 6.43
C GLY A 131 14.04 10.58 5.57
N VAL A 132 14.03 9.31 5.95
CA VAL A 132 13.34 8.22 5.22
C VAL A 132 12.66 7.27 6.19
N LEU A 133 11.49 6.74 5.83
CA LEU A 133 10.81 5.71 6.62
C LEU A 133 11.68 4.45 6.76
N SER A 134 11.84 3.96 7.99
CA SER A 134 12.70 2.81 8.30
C SER A 134 12.28 1.54 7.54
N GLY A 135 13.26 0.89 6.90
CA GLY A 135 13.07 -0.29 6.06
C GLY A 135 12.42 0.01 4.70
N HIS A 136 12.21 1.27 4.34
CA HIS A 136 11.77 1.63 3.00
C HIS A 136 12.90 1.43 1.98
N TYR A 137 12.56 1.04 0.75
CA TYR A 137 13.56 0.79 -0.31
C TYR A 137 14.45 2.00 -0.63
N LEU A 138 13.96 3.21 -0.38
CA LEU A 138 14.71 4.45 -0.60
C LEU A 138 15.94 4.55 0.30
N VAL A 139 15.95 3.93 1.48
CA VAL A 139 17.13 3.91 2.37
C VAL A 139 18.33 3.33 1.59
N LYS A 140 18.16 2.10 1.09
CA LYS A 140 19.21 1.45 0.32
C LYS A 140 19.53 2.20 -0.98
N MET A 141 18.52 2.69 -1.70
CA MET A 141 18.71 3.42 -2.96
C MET A 141 19.57 4.68 -2.77
N LEU A 142 19.32 5.45 -1.71
CA LEU A 142 20.10 6.67 -1.40
C LEU A 142 21.53 6.31 -0.95
N GLN A 143 21.68 5.30 -0.09
CA GLN A 143 22.98 4.83 0.36
C GLN A 143 23.82 4.30 -0.80
N ASP A 144 23.24 3.51 -1.71
CA ASP A 144 23.93 3.00 -2.91
C ASP A 144 24.37 4.14 -3.85
N ALA A 145 23.65 5.27 -3.88
CA ALA A 145 24.01 6.48 -4.59
C ALA A 145 25.07 7.34 -3.86
N GLY A 146 25.53 6.90 -2.70
CA GLY A 146 26.57 7.58 -1.91
C GLY A 146 26.06 8.71 -1.03
N VAL A 147 24.76 8.77 -0.72
CA VAL A 147 24.24 9.67 0.32
C VAL A 147 24.63 9.15 1.69
N ASN A 148 25.46 9.90 2.41
CA ASN A 148 26.06 9.43 3.66
C ASN A 148 25.11 9.59 4.87
N ASP A 149 24.25 10.62 4.85
CA ASP A 149 23.38 10.97 5.96
C ASP A 149 21.91 10.64 5.66
N VAL A 150 21.62 9.34 5.56
CA VAL A 150 20.25 8.81 5.43
C VAL A 150 19.74 8.41 6.80
N ILE A 151 18.78 9.18 7.34
CA ILE A 151 18.27 9.03 8.70
C ILE A 151 16.92 8.31 8.65
N GLU A 152 16.88 7.12 9.25
CA GLU A 152 15.67 6.33 9.32
C GLU A 152 14.75 6.79 10.46
N VAL A 153 13.48 7.02 10.14
CA VAL A 153 12.43 7.38 11.09
C VAL A 153 11.35 6.31 11.20
N SER A 154 10.64 6.26 12.32
CA SER A 154 9.64 5.23 12.59
C SER A 154 8.33 5.40 11.80
N ASN A 155 7.98 6.64 11.41
CA ASN A 155 6.76 6.97 10.66
C ASN A 155 6.90 8.32 9.94
N ASP A 156 6.00 8.57 8.98
CA ASP A 156 6.04 9.76 8.14
C ASP A 156 5.66 11.05 8.89
N ILE A 157 4.87 10.98 9.95
CA ILE A 157 4.56 12.15 10.81
C ILE A 157 5.84 12.64 11.46
N GLN A 158 6.65 11.75 12.02
CA GLN A 158 7.95 12.09 12.60
C GLN A 158 8.87 12.67 11.53
N ASN A 159 8.89 12.10 10.33
CA ASN A 159 9.70 12.58 9.21
C ASN A 159 9.40 14.05 8.87
N ILE A 160 8.12 14.36 8.72
CA ILE A 160 7.65 15.72 8.41
C ILE A 160 7.93 16.69 9.57
N LYS A 161 7.72 16.28 10.83
CA LYS A 161 8.06 17.11 12.00
C LYS A 161 9.53 17.50 12.03
N MET A 162 10.40 16.54 11.74
CA MET A 162 11.85 16.77 11.75
C MET A 162 12.28 17.68 10.61
N LEU A 163 11.63 17.60 9.43
CA LEU A 163 11.84 18.56 8.34
C LEU A 163 11.48 19.98 8.76
N PHE A 164 10.28 20.21 9.34
CA PHE A 164 9.88 21.54 9.79
C PHE A 164 10.71 22.08 10.95
N ALA A 165 11.34 21.20 11.74
CA ALA A 165 12.26 21.54 12.80
C ALA A 165 13.72 21.73 12.34
N ASP A 166 13.97 21.77 11.01
CA ASP A 166 15.33 21.86 10.42
C ASP A 166 16.31 20.77 10.89
N ARG A 167 15.80 19.57 11.17
CA ARG A 167 16.63 18.42 11.55
C ARG A 167 17.14 17.65 10.34
N PHE A 168 16.50 17.86 9.18
CA PHE A 168 16.87 17.29 7.87
C PHE A 168 16.91 18.43 6.84
N ASP A 169 17.78 18.30 5.86
CA ASP A 169 17.73 19.14 4.66
C ASP A 169 16.54 18.77 3.79
N PHE A 170 16.28 17.45 3.71
CA PHE A 170 15.19 16.87 2.91
C PHE A 170 14.56 15.67 3.59
N ILE A 171 13.36 15.32 3.12
CA ILE A 171 12.74 14.00 3.37
C ILE A 171 12.37 13.35 2.04
N ALA A 172 12.29 12.02 2.02
CA ALA A 172 11.86 11.24 0.86
C ALA A 172 10.51 10.59 1.14
N LEU A 173 9.45 11.07 0.45
CA LEU A 173 8.06 10.65 0.69
C LEU A 173 7.20 10.89 -0.56
N SER A 174 6.09 10.18 -0.70
CA SER A 174 5.10 10.45 -1.75
C SER A 174 4.31 11.73 -1.47
N LYS A 175 4.00 12.49 -2.53
CA LYS A 175 3.38 13.82 -2.44
C LYS A 175 2.04 13.80 -1.73
N LYS A 176 1.12 12.90 -2.09
CA LYS A 176 -0.23 12.86 -1.50
C LYS A 176 -0.22 12.54 0.00
N PRO A 177 0.48 11.50 0.50
CA PRO A 177 0.64 11.29 1.94
C PRO A 177 1.27 12.48 2.66
N ALA A 178 2.33 13.07 2.10
CA ALA A 178 2.96 14.25 2.71
C ALA A 178 1.97 15.40 2.87
N THR A 179 1.26 15.75 1.80
CA THR A 179 0.24 16.81 1.81
C THR A 179 -0.88 16.51 2.81
N ALA A 180 -1.38 15.28 2.83
CA ALA A 180 -2.45 14.88 3.75
C ALA A 180 -2.00 14.98 5.22
N ILE A 181 -0.78 14.53 5.54
CA ILE A 181 -0.23 14.63 6.90
C ILE A 181 -0.04 16.12 7.28
N ILE A 182 0.56 16.92 6.42
CA ILE A 182 0.78 18.36 6.72
C ILE A 182 -0.54 19.08 6.99
N ASN A 183 -1.59 18.79 6.24
CA ASN A 183 -2.88 19.46 6.36
C ASN A 183 -3.74 18.98 7.53
N ASN A 184 -3.62 17.71 7.93
CA ASN A 184 -4.59 17.08 8.83
C ASN A 184 -4.00 16.61 10.17
N GLU A 185 -2.67 16.56 10.32
CA GLU A 185 -2.03 16.12 11.57
C GLU A 185 -1.81 17.33 12.49
N PRO A 186 -2.55 17.46 13.62
CA PRO A 186 -2.51 18.65 14.48
C PRO A 186 -1.13 18.93 15.10
N SER A 187 -0.29 17.91 15.14
CA SER A 187 1.06 18.02 15.72
C SER A 187 2.12 18.53 14.72
N ILE A 188 1.74 18.82 13.47
CA ILE A 188 2.60 19.45 12.47
C ILE A 188 2.49 20.97 12.61
N ASN A 189 3.61 21.61 12.88
CA ASN A 189 3.70 23.08 12.92
C ASN A 189 4.27 23.61 11.61
N GLY A 190 3.45 23.57 10.55
CA GLY A 190 3.83 24.01 9.22
C GLY A 190 2.71 23.82 8.20
N THR A 191 2.89 24.35 6.99
CA THR A 191 1.92 24.28 5.90
C THR A 191 2.54 23.75 4.61
N VAL A 192 1.71 23.28 3.68
CA VAL A 192 2.16 22.77 2.37
C VAL A 192 2.86 23.87 1.55
N GLU A 193 2.47 25.12 1.72
CA GLU A 193 3.08 26.26 1.04
C GLU A 193 4.54 26.51 1.46
N GLN A 194 4.97 25.98 2.60
CA GLN A 194 6.35 26.10 3.10
C GLN A 194 7.29 25.04 2.53
N VAL A 195 6.77 24.01 1.87
CA VAL A 195 7.58 22.94 1.30
C VAL A 195 7.68 23.00 -0.23
N VAL A 196 8.72 22.39 -0.77
CA VAL A 196 8.93 22.14 -2.19
C VAL A 196 8.96 20.65 -2.43
N PHE A 197 8.11 20.18 -3.35
CA PHE A 197 8.21 18.84 -3.92
C PHE A 197 9.08 18.94 -5.17
N TYR A 198 10.31 18.45 -5.09
CA TYR A 198 11.27 18.57 -6.19
C TYR A 198 10.91 17.67 -7.35
N ASN A 199 11.01 18.18 -8.57
CA ASN A 199 10.85 17.45 -9.82
C ASN A 199 12.20 17.34 -10.56
N PRO A 200 12.45 16.21 -11.26
CA PRO A 200 11.60 15.00 -11.31
C PRO A 200 11.51 14.27 -9.97
N PRO A 201 10.58 13.30 -9.80
CA PRO A 201 10.54 12.47 -8.59
C PRO A 201 11.86 11.69 -8.41
N LEU A 202 12.17 11.30 -7.18
CA LEU A 202 13.29 10.40 -6.87
C LEU A 202 13.12 9.05 -7.58
N ARG A 203 11.88 8.58 -7.65
CA ARG A 203 11.51 7.35 -8.34
C ARG A 203 10.01 7.26 -8.57
N ASP A 204 9.63 6.79 -9.78
CA ASP A 204 8.31 6.20 -9.99
C ASP A 204 8.17 4.96 -9.12
N ASN A 205 7.03 4.82 -8.48
CA ASN A 205 6.81 3.77 -7.51
C ASN A 205 5.47 3.06 -7.76
N PRO A 206 5.39 2.19 -8.78
CA PRO A 206 4.24 1.31 -8.93
C PRO A 206 4.11 0.42 -7.69
N VAL A 207 2.92 0.36 -7.12
CA VAL A 207 2.63 -0.39 -5.89
C VAL A 207 1.85 -1.66 -6.18
N HIS A 208 2.16 -2.68 -5.41
CA HIS A 208 1.71 -4.05 -5.64
C HIS A 208 1.17 -4.70 -4.37
N LEU A 209 0.34 -5.72 -4.56
CA LEU A 209 0.12 -6.79 -3.60
C LEU A 209 1.25 -7.81 -3.78
N ILE A 210 1.87 -8.24 -2.69
CA ILE A 210 2.91 -9.27 -2.70
C ILE A 210 2.60 -10.40 -1.75
N ALA A 211 3.05 -11.62 -2.12
CA ALA A 211 2.92 -12.84 -1.32
C ALA A 211 4.24 -13.59 -1.33
N HIS A 212 4.70 -14.07 -0.16
CA HIS A 212 5.91 -14.89 -0.08
C HIS A 212 5.80 -16.13 -0.97
N LYS A 213 6.83 -16.45 -1.74
CA LYS A 213 6.81 -17.56 -2.71
C LYS A 213 6.47 -18.91 -2.06
N ASP A 214 6.97 -19.16 -0.85
CA ASP A 214 6.70 -20.40 -0.10
C ASP A 214 5.43 -20.33 0.78
N MET A 215 4.64 -19.27 0.71
CA MET A 215 3.35 -19.22 1.38
C MET A 215 2.36 -20.12 0.62
N PRO A 216 1.57 -20.98 1.30
CA PRO A 216 0.60 -21.83 0.64
C PRO A 216 -0.35 -21.02 -0.27
N LYS A 217 -0.58 -21.51 -1.48
CA LYS A 217 -1.47 -20.88 -2.49
C LYS A 217 -1.11 -19.44 -2.89
N SER A 218 0.12 -18.99 -2.59
CA SER A 218 0.54 -17.61 -2.89
C SER A 218 0.39 -17.23 -4.35
N LYS A 219 0.78 -18.11 -5.27
CA LYS A 219 0.68 -17.88 -6.71
C LYS A 219 -0.78 -17.80 -7.18
N GLU A 220 -1.65 -18.66 -6.64
CA GLU A 220 -3.09 -18.67 -6.93
C GLU A 220 -3.76 -17.40 -6.37
N ILE A 221 -3.37 -16.94 -5.17
CA ILE A 221 -3.91 -15.71 -4.56
C ILE A 221 -3.51 -14.48 -5.39
N ILE A 222 -2.26 -14.38 -5.81
CA ILE A 222 -1.79 -13.29 -6.70
C ILE A 222 -2.52 -13.33 -8.04
N SER A 223 -2.73 -14.52 -8.62
CA SER A 223 -3.48 -14.70 -9.87
C SER A 223 -4.95 -14.28 -9.71
N ALA A 224 -5.59 -14.68 -8.61
CA ALA A 224 -6.96 -14.30 -8.28
C ALA A 224 -7.10 -12.78 -8.13
N PHE A 225 -6.18 -12.13 -7.40
CA PHE A 225 -6.15 -10.67 -7.29
C PHE A 225 -6.01 -10.00 -8.66
N ASN A 226 -5.08 -10.45 -9.51
CA ASN A 226 -4.88 -9.89 -10.84
C ASN A 226 -6.13 -10.02 -11.72
N LYS A 227 -6.87 -11.15 -11.62
CA LYS A 227 -8.15 -11.35 -12.30
C LYS A 227 -9.19 -10.34 -11.80
N GLY A 228 -9.37 -10.23 -10.50
CA GLY A 228 -10.31 -9.27 -9.91
C GLY A 228 -9.94 -7.83 -10.22
N LEU A 229 -8.66 -7.46 -10.16
CA LEU A 229 -8.19 -6.13 -10.57
C LEU A 229 -8.54 -5.81 -12.03
N GLN A 230 -8.40 -6.79 -12.92
CA GLN A 230 -8.80 -6.62 -14.33
C GLN A 230 -10.32 -6.43 -14.47
N ILE A 231 -11.13 -7.18 -13.70
CA ILE A 231 -12.60 -7.04 -13.71
C ILE A 231 -12.99 -5.63 -13.27
N ILE A 232 -12.49 -5.13 -12.12
CA ILE A 232 -12.85 -3.79 -11.64
C ILE A 232 -12.36 -2.67 -12.57
N LYS A 233 -11.26 -2.88 -13.30
CA LYS A 233 -10.80 -1.95 -14.35
C LYS A 233 -11.73 -1.96 -15.56
N ASN A 234 -12.21 -3.13 -15.97
CA ASN A 234 -13.07 -3.26 -17.15
C ASN A 234 -14.52 -2.77 -16.91
N ASN A 235 -15.04 -2.92 -15.68
CA ASN A 235 -16.41 -2.54 -15.34
C ASN A 235 -16.53 -1.10 -14.78
N GLY A 236 -15.42 -0.33 -14.75
CA GLY A 236 -15.39 1.06 -14.31
C GLY A 236 -15.32 1.26 -12.78
N THR A 237 -15.39 0.20 -11.98
CA THR A 237 -15.28 0.30 -10.51
C THR A 237 -13.97 0.94 -10.09
N TYR A 238 -12.86 0.57 -10.76
CA TYR A 238 -11.55 1.16 -10.51
C TYR A 238 -11.56 2.67 -10.74
N ASP A 239 -12.12 3.15 -11.84
CA ASP A 239 -12.16 4.57 -12.19
C ASP A 239 -13.02 5.37 -11.20
N LEU A 240 -14.13 4.78 -10.71
CA LEU A 240 -14.92 5.39 -9.63
C LEU A 240 -14.13 5.55 -8.34
N ILE A 241 -13.31 4.55 -7.96
CA ILE A 241 -12.43 4.63 -6.78
C ILE A 241 -11.38 5.72 -7.00
N ILE A 242 -10.70 5.75 -8.15
CA ILE A 242 -9.71 6.75 -8.49
C ILE A 242 -10.30 8.17 -8.38
N LYS A 243 -11.48 8.37 -8.94
CA LYS A 243 -12.19 9.67 -8.89
C LYS A 243 -12.61 10.03 -7.47
N LYS A 244 -13.21 9.09 -6.72
CA LYS A 244 -13.68 9.32 -5.33
C LYS A 244 -12.54 9.78 -4.43
N TYR A 245 -11.35 9.22 -4.61
CA TYR A 245 -10.19 9.47 -3.75
C TYR A 245 -9.13 10.36 -4.40
N ASP A 246 -9.40 10.99 -5.54
CA ASP A 246 -8.46 11.87 -6.26
C ASP A 246 -7.04 11.27 -6.35
N LEU A 247 -6.93 10.04 -6.89
CA LEU A 247 -5.64 9.32 -6.95
C LEU A 247 -4.70 9.80 -8.07
N PHE A 248 -5.20 10.60 -9.05
CA PHE A 248 -4.41 11.20 -10.14
C PHE A 248 -4.46 12.72 -10.14
#